data_d90aa86a4546912650412b40c5f9b9d7
#
_entry.id   d90aa86a4546912650412b40c5f9b9d7
#
_cell.length_a   1.000
_cell.length_b   1.000
_cell.length_c   1.000
_cell.angle_alpha   90.00
_cell.angle_beta   90.00
_cell.angle_gamma   90.00
#
_symmetry.space_group_name_H-M   'P 1'
#
loop_
_entity.id
_entity.type
_entity.pdbx_description
1 polymer ?
#
loop_
_entity_poly.entity_id
_entity_poly.type
_entity_poly.pdbx_seq_one_letter_code
_entity_poly.pdbx_strand_id
1 'polypeptide(L)'
;CSYKYLNSGPGGIGGMYIHERHASDRNFPRLSGWWGHDAKQRFKMENKLNPIPNIDGWQLSNANVLSTAAHLASLWLFEEAGIENLRAKSVKMVDWLATELKRFA
;
A
#
# COMPACT_ATOMS: atom_id res chain seq x y z
N CYS A 1 -4.83 1.74 -0.27
CA CYS A 1 -4.45 3.16 -0.39
C CYS A 1 -3.64 3.42 -1.67
N SER A 2 -3.70 4.63 -2.17
CA SER A 2 -2.85 5.08 -3.28
C SER A 2 -1.63 5.81 -2.73
N TYR A 3 -0.46 5.55 -3.28
CA TYR A 3 0.78 6.21 -2.88
C TYR A 3 1.03 7.55 -3.59
N LYS A 4 0.01 8.09 -4.25
CA LYS A 4 0.04 9.43 -4.84
C LYS A 4 0.57 10.50 -3.86
N TYR A 5 0.08 10.46 -2.62
CA TYR A 5 0.46 11.41 -1.57
C TYR A 5 1.86 11.15 -0.97
N LEU A 6 2.48 10.04 -1.33
CA LEU A 6 3.88 9.74 -1.02
C LEU A 6 4.80 10.06 -2.21
N ASN A 7 4.39 10.96 -3.08
CA ASN A 7 5.17 11.46 -4.21
C ASN A 7 5.66 10.38 -5.19
N SER A 8 4.91 9.27 -5.33
CA SER A 8 5.26 8.22 -6.29
C SER A 8 4.91 8.55 -7.74
N GLY A 9 4.50 9.77 -8.00
CA GLY A 9 4.22 10.32 -9.32
C GLY A 9 2.88 9.88 -9.92
N PRO A 10 2.54 10.41 -11.11
CA PRO A 10 1.39 9.96 -11.88
C PRO A 10 1.59 8.50 -12.31
N GLY A 11 0.55 7.69 -12.19
CA GLY A 11 0.67 6.24 -12.42
C GLY A 11 1.37 5.47 -11.31
N GLY A 12 1.55 6.11 -10.15
CA GLY A 12 2.09 5.47 -8.96
C GLY A 12 1.22 4.30 -8.47
N ILE A 13 1.89 3.37 -7.78
CA ILE A 13 1.24 2.19 -7.21
C ILE A 13 0.36 2.52 -6.00
N GLY A 14 -0.39 1.54 -5.57
CA GLY A 14 -1.12 1.55 -4.31
C GLY A 14 -0.77 0.34 -3.47
N GLY A 15 -1.21 0.35 -2.22
CA GLY A 15 -1.04 -0.77 -1.30
C GLY A 15 -2.32 -1.09 -0.55
N MET A 16 -2.37 -2.29 -0.04
CA MET A 16 -3.45 -2.80 0.78
C MET A 16 -2.87 -3.39 2.06
N TYR A 17 -3.44 -3.03 3.18
CA TYR A 17 -3.15 -3.66 4.46
C TYR A 17 -4.22 -4.70 4.78
N ILE A 18 -3.79 -5.89 5.16
CA ILE A 18 -4.66 -6.96 5.66
C ILE A 18 -4.12 -7.40 7.02
N HIS A 19 -4.97 -7.29 8.02
CA HIS A 19 -4.62 -7.72 9.38
C HIS A 19 -4.36 -9.22 9.40
N GLU A 20 -3.38 -9.67 10.16
CA GLU A 20 -2.94 -11.07 10.24
C GLU A 20 -4.07 -12.06 10.54
N ARG A 21 -5.06 -11.67 11.35
CA ARG A 21 -6.25 -12.50 11.63
C ARG A 21 -7.04 -12.93 10.40
N HIS A 22 -6.93 -12.18 9.29
CA HIS A 22 -7.60 -12.46 8.02
C HIS A 22 -6.65 -13.00 6.94
N ALA A 23 -5.35 -12.86 7.14
CA ALA A 23 -4.37 -13.18 6.11
C ALA A 23 -4.43 -14.66 5.70
N SER A 24 -4.60 -15.56 6.65
CA SER A 24 -4.67 -17.01 6.43
C SER A 24 -6.10 -17.56 6.31
N ASP A 25 -7.13 -16.74 6.52
CA ASP A 25 -8.53 -17.19 6.46
C ASP A 25 -8.93 -17.47 5.02
N ARG A 26 -9.14 -18.74 4.71
CA ARG A 26 -9.55 -19.20 3.37
C ARG A 26 -11.02 -18.92 3.05
N ASN A 27 -11.84 -18.67 4.04
CA ASN A 27 -13.27 -18.41 3.88
C ASN A 27 -13.56 -16.91 3.72
N PHE A 28 -12.57 -16.06 4.00
CA PHE A 28 -12.72 -14.63 3.83
C PHE A 28 -12.89 -14.30 2.33
N PRO A 29 -13.95 -13.59 1.95
CA PRO A 29 -14.18 -13.23 0.55
C PRO A 29 -13.01 -12.43 -0.02
N ARG A 30 -12.43 -12.93 -1.11
CA ARG A 30 -11.31 -12.27 -1.79
C ARG A 30 -11.36 -12.48 -3.29
N LEU A 31 -10.75 -11.57 -4.02
CA LEU A 31 -10.44 -11.79 -5.42
C LEU A 31 -9.28 -12.76 -5.53
N SER A 32 -9.40 -13.67 -6.48
CA SER A 32 -8.36 -14.66 -6.78
C SER A 32 -7.36 -14.14 -7.79
N GLY A 33 -6.10 -14.46 -7.61
CA GLY A 33 -5.06 -14.18 -8.57
C GLY A 33 -3.99 -15.29 -8.58
N TRP A 34 -3.38 -15.52 -9.72
CA TRP A 34 -2.44 -16.61 -9.87
C TRP A 34 -1.16 -16.43 -9.04
N TRP A 35 -0.77 -15.17 -8.74
CA TRP A 35 0.43 -14.91 -7.96
C TRP A 35 0.25 -15.28 -6.48
N GLY A 36 -0.94 -15.07 -5.93
CA GLY A 36 -1.30 -15.50 -4.57
C GLY A 36 -1.59 -16.98 -4.42
N HIS A 37 -1.64 -17.73 -5.52
CA HIS A 37 -1.81 -19.18 -5.50
C HIS A 37 -0.51 -19.89 -5.08
N ASP A 38 -0.61 -21.03 -4.42
CA ASP A 38 0.55 -21.85 -4.01
C ASP A 38 1.55 -22.01 -5.16
N ALA A 39 2.83 -21.69 -4.90
CA ALA A 39 3.86 -21.62 -5.92
C ALA A 39 4.12 -22.97 -6.63
N LYS A 40 3.89 -24.10 -5.93
CA LYS A 40 4.08 -25.44 -6.48
C LYS A 40 2.91 -25.90 -7.35
N GLN A 41 1.76 -25.24 -7.21
CA GLN A 41 0.50 -25.62 -7.85
C GLN A 41 0.04 -24.62 -8.91
N ARG A 42 0.49 -23.36 -8.88
CA ARG A 42 -0.01 -22.27 -9.75
C ARG A 42 0.05 -22.59 -11.25
N PHE A 43 1.03 -23.35 -11.68
CA PHE A 43 1.18 -23.73 -13.09
C PHE A 43 0.40 -24.98 -13.50
N LYS A 44 -0.26 -25.67 -12.56
CA LYS A 44 -1.14 -26.80 -12.87
C LYS A 44 -2.47 -26.36 -13.48
N MET A 45 -2.80 -25.07 -13.37
CA MET A 45 -4.01 -24.46 -13.94
C MET A 45 -5.31 -25.13 -13.48
N GLU A 46 -5.35 -25.57 -12.22
CA GLU A 46 -6.54 -26.17 -11.61
C GLU A 46 -7.64 -25.14 -11.40
N ASN A 47 -8.91 -25.55 -11.55
CA ASN A 47 -10.09 -24.69 -11.32
C ASN A 47 -10.39 -24.45 -9.82
N LYS A 48 -9.40 -24.57 -8.97
CA LYS A 48 -9.53 -24.40 -7.52
C LYS A 48 -8.44 -23.49 -6.99
N LEU A 49 -8.85 -22.43 -6.32
CA LEU A 49 -7.91 -21.55 -5.64
C LEU A 49 -7.31 -22.27 -4.42
N ASN A 50 -5.98 -22.34 -4.36
CA ASN A 50 -5.22 -22.73 -3.18
C ASN A 50 -4.28 -21.60 -2.81
N PRO A 51 -4.74 -20.59 -2.03
CA PRO A 51 -3.94 -19.41 -1.71
C PRO A 51 -2.80 -19.76 -0.77
N ILE A 52 -1.68 -19.06 -0.90
CA ILE A 52 -0.61 -19.04 0.09
C ILE A 52 -1.22 -18.62 1.43
N PRO A 53 -0.95 -19.32 2.56
CA PRO A 53 -1.66 -19.13 3.82
C PRO A 53 -1.10 -17.93 4.64
N ASN A 54 -0.82 -16.83 3.98
CA ASN A 54 -0.36 -15.57 4.56
C ASN A 54 -0.80 -14.39 3.68
N ILE A 55 -0.22 -13.19 3.89
CA ILE A 55 -0.52 -11.98 3.13
C ILE A 55 -0.23 -12.13 1.62
N ASP A 56 0.75 -12.95 1.23
CA ASP A 56 1.09 -13.17 -0.18
C ASP A 56 -0.07 -13.83 -0.95
N GLY A 57 -0.92 -14.58 -0.26
CA GLY A 57 -2.13 -15.18 -0.84
C GLY A 57 -3.17 -14.17 -1.32
N TRP A 58 -2.99 -12.89 -1.04
CA TRP A 58 -3.87 -11.80 -1.47
C TRP A 58 -3.37 -11.06 -2.70
N GLN A 59 -2.17 -11.39 -3.16
CA GLN A 59 -1.59 -10.78 -4.34
C GLN A 59 -2.20 -11.36 -5.62
N LEU A 60 -2.82 -10.50 -6.43
CA LEU A 60 -3.53 -10.94 -7.64
C LEU A 60 -2.57 -11.26 -8.78
N SER A 61 -1.55 -10.44 -8.98
CA SER A 61 -0.61 -10.55 -10.10
C SER A 61 0.78 -10.05 -9.69
N ASN A 62 1.68 -10.00 -10.64
CA ASN A 62 3.02 -9.46 -10.45
C ASN A 62 2.98 -7.99 -10.03
N ALA A 63 3.94 -7.59 -9.20
CA ALA A 63 4.12 -6.17 -8.90
C ALA A 63 4.57 -5.41 -10.16
N ASN A 64 4.13 -4.15 -10.28
CA ASN A 64 4.63 -3.25 -11.30
C ASN A 64 6.02 -2.76 -10.90
N VAL A 65 7.06 -3.37 -11.48
CA VAL A 65 8.45 -3.17 -11.06
C VAL A 65 8.88 -1.71 -11.20
N LEU A 66 8.60 -1.06 -12.33
CA LEU A 66 9.05 0.32 -12.58
C LEU A 66 8.40 1.33 -11.64
N SER A 67 7.08 1.24 -11.46
CA SER A 67 6.37 2.13 -10.53
C SER A 67 6.74 1.86 -9.07
N THR A 68 7.05 0.61 -8.72
CA THR A 68 7.53 0.25 -7.37
C THR A 68 8.92 0.81 -7.12
N ALA A 69 9.82 0.76 -8.11
CA ALA A 69 11.16 1.35 -8.00
C ALA A 69 11.11 2.88 -7.82
N ALA A 70 10.24 3.55 -8.57
CA ALA A 70 10.02 4.99 -8.41
C ALA A 70 9.48 5.33 -7.01
N HIS A 71 8.55 4.51 -6.50
CA HIS A 71 8.03 4.67 -5.15
C HIS A 71 9.09 4.44 -4.07
N LEU A 72 9.98 3.48 -4.26
CA LEU A 72 11.10 3.24 -3.33
C LEU A 72 12.00 4.47 -3.18
N ALA A 73 12.32 5.15 -4.27
CA ALA A 73 13.11 6.39 -4.23
C ALA A 73 12.41 7.49 -3.39
N SER A 74 11.09 7.59 -3.52
CA SER A 74 10.30 8.52 -2.68
C SER A 74 10.33 8.11 -1.20
N LEU A 75 10.19 6.83 -0.89
CA LEU A 75 10.22 6.35 0.50
C LEU A 75 11.54 6.65 1.21
N TRP A 76 12.66 6.60 0.53
CA TRP A 76 13.96 6.99 1.11
C TRP A 76 13.97 8.45 1.58
N LEU A 77 13.34 9.36 0.83
CA LEU A 77 13.22 10.76 1.26
C LEU A 77 12.33 10.91 2.50
N PHE A 78 11.25 10.14 2.58
CA PHE A 78 10.38 10.13 3.76
C PHE A 78 11.09 9.53 4.98
N GLU A 79 11.90 8.48 4.79
CA GLU A 79 12.71 7.88 5.84
C GLU A 79 13.77 8.86 6.37
N GLU A 80 14.49 9.55 5.48
CA GLU A 80 15.46 10.58 5.84
C GLU A 80 14.83 11.75 6.58
N ALA A 81 13.67 12.23 6.12
CA ALA A 81 12.94 13.33 6.76
C ALA A 81 12.39 12.94 8.14
N GLY A 82 11.98 11.69 8.31
CA GLY A 82 11.33 11.17 9.51
C GLY A 82 9.88 11.60 9.64
N ILE A 83 8.99 10.64 9.90
CA ILE A 83 7.55 10.89 9.98
C ILE A 83 7.16 11.86 11.10
N GLU A 84 7.89 11.85 12.21
CA GLU A 84 7.68 12.74 13.34
C GLU A 84 7.92 14.20 12.95
N ASN A 85 8.99 14.47 12.21
CA ASN A 85 9.32 15.80 11.72
C ASN A 85 8.29 16.30 10.71
N LEU A 86 7.86 15.42 9.80
CA LEU A 86 6.81 15.72 8.82
C LEU A 86 5.48 16.04 9.53
N ARG A 87 5.14 15.27 10.55
CA ARG A 87 3.94 15.51 11.34
C ARG A 87 4.01 16.84 12.10
N ALA A 88 5.13 17.13 12.75
CA ALA A 88 5.33 18.39 13.46
C ALA A 88 5.19 19.60 12.54
N LYS A 89 5.75 19.54 11.33
CA LYS A 89 5.57 20.59 10.31
C LYS A 89 4.11 20.72 9.89
N SER A 90 3.43 19.61 9.61
CA SER A 90 2.02 19.58 9.19
C SER A 90 1.12 20.25 10.24
N VAL A 91 1.31 19.94 11.52
CA VAL A 91 0.54 20.56 12.63
C VAL A 91 0.74 22.07 12.63
N LYS A 92 1.98 22.56 12.61
CA LYS A 92 2.27 24.00 12.58
C LYS A 92 1.63 24.71 11.40
N MET A 93 1.64 24.10 10.22
CA MET A 93 1.01 24.67 9.02
C MET A 93 -0.51 24.77 9.15
N VAL A 94 -1.15 23.71 9.70
CA VAL A 94 -2.61 23.69 9.91
C VAL A 94 -3.02 24.72 10.97
N ASP A 95 -2.30 24.82 12.08
CA ASP A 95 -2.57 25.78 13.15
C ASP A 95 -2.40 27.22 12.65
N TRP A 96 -1.36 27.47 11.86
CA TRP A 96 -1.18 28.77 11.21
C TRP A 96 -2.35 29.10 10.29
N LEU A 97 -2.72 28.18 9.39
CA LEU A 97 -3.84 28.39 8.46
C LEU A 97 -5.16 28.64 9.22
N ALA A 98 -5.44 27.84 10.26
CA ALA A 98 -6.65 28.01 11.07
C ALA A 98 -6.69 29.39 11.75
N THR A 99 -5.53 29.90 12.18
CA THR A 99 -5.41 31.23 12.79
C THR A 99 -5.65 32.34 11.78
N GLU A 100 -5.07 32.20 10.57
CA GLU A 100 -5.30 33.23 9.52
C GLU A 100 -6.76 33.24 9.05
N LEU A 101 -7.39 32.09 8.87
CA LEU A 101 -8.80 32.02 8.45
C LEU A 101 -9.75 32.68 9.45
N LYS A 102 -9.47 32.67 10.76
CA LYS A 102 -10.27 33.36 11.78
C LYS A 102 -10.30 34.86 11.59
N ARG A 103 -9.36 35.45 10.84
CA ARG A 103 -9.34 36.89 10.55
C ARG A 103 -10.38 37.31 9.50
N PHE A 104 -10.95 36.33 8.78
CA PHE A 104 -11.92 36.53 7.72
C PHE A 104 -13.33 36.03 8.09
N ALA A 105 -13.49 35.49 9.30
CA ALA A 105 -14.77 35.03 9.84
C ALA A 105 -15.36 36.10 10.79
#